data_50589a09bca49db80d605ca8465cbb1d
#
_entry.id   50589a09bca49db80d605ca8465cbb1d
#
_cell.length_a   1.000
_cell.length_b   1.000
_cell.length_c   1.000
_cell.angle_alpha   90.00
_cell.angle_beta   90.00
_cell.angle_gamma   90.00
#
_symmetry.space_group_name_H-M   'P 1'
#
loop_
_entity.id
_entity.type
_entity.pdbx_description
1 polymer ?
#
loop_
_entity_poly.entity_id
_entity_poly.type
_entity_poly.pdbx_seq_one_letter_code
_entity_poly.pdbx_strand_id
1 'polypeptide(L)'
;MSHARRPATFGIAVLLAVAVAGCGGSSTPGAAAHVSGPTVTIKNFAFSPGTLHVKVGATVTFVEEDTVPHNATGSGDASFIKSPTLSKGQTYTVTFTKPGTYPYTCTIHPYMHGTVVVSR
;
A
#
# COMPACT_ATOMS: atom_id res chain seq x y z
N MET A 1 -18.58 63.37 55.26
CA MET A 1 -18.91 63.26 53.85
C MET A 1 -17.86 62.46 53.19
N SER A 2 -18.09 61.17 53.17
CA SER A 2 -17.08 60.19 52.74
C SER A 2 -17.47 59.65 51.37
N HIS A 3 -16.65 59.95 50.39
CA HIS A 3 -16.76 59.30 49.08
C HIS A 3 -15.91 58.06 49.08
N ALA A 4 -16.55 56.94 49.19
CA ALA A 4 -15.89 55.66 49.01
C ALA A 4 -15.72 55.41 47.49
N ARG A 5 -14.51 55.41 47.05
CA ARG A 5 -14.17 54.92 45.71
C ARG A 5 -13.91 53.48 45.74
N ARG A 6 -14.68 52.72 45.02
CA ARG A 6 -14.46 51.30 44.78
C ARG A 6 -13.37 51.14 43.73
N PRO A 7 -12.39 50.29 43.94
CA PRO A 7 -11.50 49.90 42.84
C PRO A 7 -12.20 48.87 41.97
N ALA A 8 -12.19 49.12 40.68
CA ALA A 8 -12.62 48.18 39.68
C ALA A 8 -11.57 47.07 39.54
N THR A 9 -12.00 45.86 39.82
CA THR A 9 -11.18 44.69 39.60
C THR A 9 -11.23 44.35 38.11
N PHE A 10 -10.15 44.57 37.44
CA PHE A 10 -9.98 44.06 36.09
C PHE A 10 -9.71 42.57 36.14
N GLY A 11 -10.69 41.80 35.75
CA GLY A 11 -10.51 40.40 35.48
C GLY A 11 -9.70 40.20 34.22
N ILE A 12 -8.53 39.67 34.37
CA ILE A 12 -7.70 39.23 33.23
C ILE A 12 -8.32 37.93 32.75
N ALA A 13 -9.00 37.99 31.62
CA ALA A 13 -9.41 36.80 30.90
C ALA A 13 -8.16 36.21 30.23
N VAL A 14 -7.65 35.17 30.82
CA VAL A 14 -6.62 34.33 30.16
C VAL A 14 -7.31 33.54 29.05
N LEU A 15 -7.16 33.97 27.84
CA LEU A 15 -7.52 33.21 26.69
C LEU A 15 -6.46 32.06 26.55
N LEU A 16 -6.83 30.90 27.02
CA LEU A 16 -6.09 29.70 26.63
C LEU A 16 -6.36 29.46 25.15
N ALA A 17 -5.40 29.82 24.33
CA ALA A 17 -5.36 29.37 22.95
C ALA A 17 -4.97 27.87 23.00
N VAL A 18 -5.96 27.01 22.89
CA VAL A 18 -5.71 25.60 22.61
C VAL A 18 -5.23 25.53 21.17
N ALA A 19 -3.94 25.45 21.01
CA ALA A 19 -3.36 25.08 19.73
C ALA A 19 -3.70 23.59 19.51
N VAL A 20 -4.75 23.35 18.77
CA VAL A 20 -5.01 22.03 18.20
C VAL A 20 -3.93 21.82 17.16
N ALA A 21 -2.86 21.16 17.56
CA ALA A 21 -1.93 20.59 16.62
C ALA A 21 -2.68 19.48 15.89
N GLY A 22 -3.30 19.82 14.79
CA GLY A 22 -3.85 18.83 13.88
C GLY A 22 -2.69 18.00 13.35
N CYS A 23 -2.51 16.79 13.87
CA CYS A 23 -1.80 15.77 13.16
C CYS A 23 -2.61 15.42 11.93
N GLY A 24 -2.53 16.25 10.91
CA GLY A 24 -2.97 15.88 9.59
C GLY A 24 -2.09 14.74 9.13
N GLY A 25 -2.64 13.53 8.99
CA GLY A 25 -1.97 12.48 8.27
C GLY A 25 -1.62 13.03 6.90
N SER A 26 -0.36 13.36 6.69
CA SER A 26 0.10 13.83 5.40
C SER A 26 0.25 12.65 4.47
N SER A 27 -0.81 12.34 3.75
CA SER A 27 -0.66 11.70 2.47
C SER A 27 -0.13 12.77 1.52
N THR A 28 1.16 12.77 1.28
CA THR A 28 1.77 13.62 0.26
C THR A 28 1.44 13.03 -1.09
N PRO A 29 0.62 13.68 -1.96
CA PRO A 29 0.44 13.22 -3.32
C PRO A 29 1.78 13.32 -4.03
N GLY A 30 2.28 12.19 -4.55
CA GLY A 30 3.55 12.14 -5.28
C GLY A 30 4.72 11.48 -4.53
N ALA A 31 4.57 11.11 -3.26
CA ALA A 31 5.48 10.13 -2.67
C ALA A 31 5.26 8.79 -3.37
N ALA A 32 6.33 8.13 -3.81
CA ALA A 32 6.27 6.76 -4.29
C ALA A 32 5.40 5.97 -3.32
N ALA A 33 4.33 5.36 -3.83
CA ALA A 33 3.39 4.62 -3.01
C ALA A 33 4.19 3.62 -2.18
N HIS A 34 4.18 3.82 -0.87
CA HIS A 34 4.80 2.90 0.05
C HIS A 34 3.92 1.65 0.07
N VAL A 35 4.30 0.69 -0.73
CA VAL A 35 3.61 -0.59 -0.75
C VAL A 35 3.91 -1.30 0.56
N SER A 36 2.91 -1.39 1.43
CA SER A 36 2.99 -2.18 2.65
C SER A 36 2.44 -3.59 2.38
N GLY A 37 3.05 -4.60 3.00
CA GLY A 37 2.65 -5.99 2.87
C GLY A 37 3.46 -6.78 1.85
N PRO A 38 3.07 -8.04 1.59
CA PRO A 38 3.80 -8.91 0.69
C PRO A 38 3.79 -8.38 -0.74
N THR A 39 4.97 -8.27 -1.32
CA THR A 39 5.18 -7.63 -2.62
C THR A 39 6.01 -8.52 -3.54
N VAL A 40 5.60 -8.58 -4.80
CA VAL A 40 6.38 -9.13 -5.89
C VAL A 40 6.82 -8.00 -6.79
N THR A 41 8.11 -7.81 -6.93
CA THR A 41 8.68 -6.81 -7.83
C THR A 41 8.92 -7.44 -9.20
N ILE A 42 8.49 -6.75 -10.24
CA ILE A 42 8.73 -7.14 -11.63
C ILE A 42 9.86 -6.28 -12.16
N LYS A 43 11.02 -6.90 -12.40
CA LYS A 43 12.21 -6.19 -12.84
C LYS A 43 13.19 -7.14 -13.55
N ASN A 44 13.88 -6.63 -14.56
CA ASN A 44 14.86 -7.41 -15.32
C ASN A 44 14.29 -8.72 -15.87
N PHE A 45 13.06 -8.68 -16.39
CA PHE A 45 12.36 -9.85 -16.91
C PHE A 45 12.19 -10.99 -15.89
N ALA A 46 12.00 -10.64 -14.62
CA ALA A 46 11.82 -11.59 -13.55
C ALA A 46 10.83 -11.11 -12.51
N PHE A 47 10.16 -12.05 -11.85
CA PHE A 47 9.38 -11.82 -10.65
C PHE A 47 10.28 -12.07 -9.43
N SER A 48 10.31 -11.11 -8.50
CA SER A 48 11.17 -11.21 -7.31
C SER A 48 10.36 -10.89 -6.04
N PRO A 49 10.31 -11.81 -5.08
CA PRO A 49 10.87 -13.17 -5.11
C PRO A 49 10.16 -14.07 -6.12
N GLY A 50 10.85 -15.07 -6.65
CA GLY A 50 10.27 -16.06 -7.56
C GLY A 50 9.23 -16.95 -6.90
N THR A 51 9.37 -17.19 -5.59
CA THR A 51 8.38 -17.84 -4.74
C THR A 51 8.11 -16.97 -3.52
N LEU A 52 6.87 -16.56 -3.35
CA LEU A 52 6.42 -15.76 -2.22
C LEU A 52 5.55 -16.61 -1.29
N HIS A 53 5.87 -16.65 -0.01
CA HIS A 53 5.09 -17.34 1.01
C HIS A 53 4.22 -16.34 1.77
N VAL A 54 2.92 -16.58 1.83
CA VAL A 54 1.96 -15.74 2.53
C VAL A 54 0.96 -16.60 3.33
N LYS A 55 0.21 -15.94 4.19
CA LYS A 55 -0.92 -16.56 4.92
C LYS A 55 -2.24 -16.30 4.20
N VAL A 56 -3.21 -17.18 4.46
CA VAL A 56 -4.59 -16.98 3.98
C VAL A 56 -5.10 -15.60 4.37
N GLY A 57 -5.73 -14.91 3.43
CA GLY A 57 -6.23 -13.55 3.60
C GLY A 57 -5.23 -12.46 3.19
N ALA A 58 -3.99 -12.83 2.84
CA ALA A 58 -3.00 -11.86 2.42
C ALA A 58 -3.36 -11.24 1.06
N THR A 59 -3.13 -9.95 0.96
CA THR A 59 -3.18 -9.21 -0.31
C THR A 59 -1.75 -9.00 -0.80
N VAL A 60 -1.44 -9.56 -1.96
CA VAL A 60 -0.13 -9.44 -2.59
C VAL A 60 -0.16 -8.30 -3.61
N THR A 61 0.84 -7.47 -3.59
CA THR A 61 1.02 -6.38 -4.56
C THR A 61 2.13 -6.74 -5.54
N PHE A 62 1.82 -6.69 -6.82
CA PHE A 62 2.81 -6.76 -7.89
C PHE A 62 3.18 -5.35 -8.29
N VAL A 63 4.46 -5.03 -8.30
CA VAL A 63 4.99 -3.70 -8.64
C VAL A 63 5.85 -3.82 -9.90
N GLU A 64 5.46 -3.11 -10.94
CA GLU A 64 6.23 -3.05 -12.19
C GLU A 64 7.34 -2.01 -12.07
N GLU A 65 8.58 -2.45 -12.10
CA GLU A 65 9.76 -1.58 -12.04
C GLU A 65 10.61 -1.64 -13.32
N ASP A 66 10.24 -2.51 -14.25
CA ASP A 66 10.95 -2.63 -15.52
C ASP A 66 10.52 -1.54 -16.50
N THR A 67 11.37 -1.24 -17.46
CA THR A 67 11.06 -0.32 -18.57
C THR A 67 10.22 -0.97 -19.66
N VAL A 68 10.17 -2.31 -19.65
CA VAL A 68 9.38 -3.12 -20.60
C VAL A 68 8.09 -3.56 -19.89
N PRO A 69 6.93 -3.48 -20.53
CA PRO A 69 5.67 -3.88 -19.88
C PRO A 69 5.58 -5.38 -19.67
N HIS A 70 4.94 -5.75 -18.56
CA HIS A 70 4.69 -7.13 -18.16
C HIS A 70 3.28 -7.32 -17.60
N ASN A 71 2.89 -8.56 -17.39
CA ASN A 71 1.69 -8.90 -16.63
C ASN A 71 1.94 -10.10 -15.72
N ALA A 72 1.01 -10.36 -14.82
CA ALA A 72 0.98 -11.57 -14.01
C ALA A 72 -0.34 -12.30 -14.28
N THR A 73 -0.25 -13.51 -14.80
CA THR A 73 -1.41 -14.30 -15.22
C THR A 73 -1.26 -15.73 -14.73
N GLY A 74 -2.20 -16.16 -13.89
CA GLY A 74 -2.29 -17.53 -13.41
C GLY A 74 -3.18 -18.40 -14.31
N SER A 75 -3.09 -19.71 -14.11
CA SER A 75 -3.93 -20.69 -14.79
C SER A 75 -4.48 -21.72 -13.82
N GLY A 76 -5.52 -22.45 -14.20
CA GLY A 76 -6.17 -23.42 -13.34
C GLY A 76 -6.70 -22.80 -12.06
N ASP A 77 -6.29 -23.33 -10.91
CA ASP A 77 -6.68 -22.78 -9.59
C ASP A 77 -6.14 -21.37 -9.33
N ALA A 78 -5.13 -20.94 -10.09
CA ALA A 78 -4.54 -19.62 -10.01
C ALA A 78 -5.15 -18.63 -11.03
N SER A 79 -6.19 -18.99 -11.75
CA SER A 79 -6.78 -18.16 -12.82
C SER A 79 -7.34 -16.82 -12.35
N PHE A 80 -7.56 -16.64 -11.05
CA PHE A 80 -7.93 -15.34 -10.47
C PHE A 80 -6.77 -14.32 -10.47
N ILE A 81 -5.53 -14.78 -10.63
CA ILE A 81 -4.38 -13.90 -10.86
C ILE A 81 -4.42 -13.48 -12.31
N LYS A 82 -4.85 -12.27 -12.57
CA LYS A 82 -5.02 -11.76 -13.93
C LYS A 82 -4.83 -10.25 -13.94
N SER A 83 -3.59 -9.81 -14.04
CA SER A 83 -3.31 -8.39 -14.14
C SER A 83 -3.55 -7.87 -15.57
N PRO A 84 -3.84 -6.58 -15.71
CA PRO A 84 -3.65 -5.92 -17.00
C PRO A 84 -2.16 -5.88 -17.34
N THR A 85 -1.83 -5.43 -18.54
CA THR A 85 -0.45 -5.08 -18.88
C THR A 85 -0.01 -3.90 -18.00
N LEU A 86 1.06 -4.09 -17.26
CA LEU A 86 1.61 -3.09 -16.35
C LEU A 86 2.80 -2.40 -16.99
N SER A 87 2.82 -1.09 -16.90
CA SER A 87 3.96 -0.24 -17.24
C SER A 87 4.69 0.20 -15.98
N LYS A 88 5.94 0.63 -16.13
CA LYS A 88 6.78 1.05 -15.00
C LYS A 88 6.05 1.97 -14.02
N GLY A 89 6.08 1.61 -12.74
CA GLY A 89 5.42 2.33 -11.65
C GLY A 89 3.99 1.89 -11.37
N GLN A 90 3.38 1.09 -12.25
CA GLN A 90 2.04 0.56 -12.02
C GLN A 90 2.07 -0.65 -11.09
N THR A 91 0.95 -0.86 -10.41
CA THR A 91 0.78 -1.95 -9.46
C THR A 91 -0.49 -2.74 -9.74
N TYR A 92 -0.49 -3.99 -9.30
CA TYR A 92 -1.64 -4.88 -9.34
C TYR A 92 -1.72 -5.63 -8.01
N THR A 93 -2.91 -5.69 -7.42
CA THR A 93 -3.14 -6.39 -6.15
C THR A 93 -4.06 -7.58 -6.34
N VAL A 94 -3.80 -8.63 -5.59
CA VAL A 94 -4.64 -9.83 -5.54
C VAL A 94 -4.68 -10.39 -4.13
N THR A 95 -5.87 -10.80 -3.66
CA THR A 95 -6.05 -11.39 -2.34
C THR A 95 -6.19 -12.89 -2.44
N PHE A 96 -5.46 -13.61 -1.60
CA PHE A 96 -5.45 -15.07 -1.57
C PHE A 96 -6.31 -15.56 -0.40
N THR A 97 -7.44 -16.18 -0.70
CA THR A 97 -8.44 -16.58 0.31
C THR A 97 -8.39 -18.05 0.68
N LYS A 98 -7.61 -18.86 -0.04
CA LYS A 98 -7.50 -20.30 0.19
C LYS A 98 -6.05 -20.73 0.23
N PRO A 99 -5.69 -21.71 1.09
CA PRO A 99 -4.37 -22.33 1.06
C PRO A 99 -4.11 -23.02 -0.28
N GLY A 100 -2.89 -23.00 -0.74
CA GLY A 100 -2.49 -23.65 -1.97
C GLY A 100 -1.23 -23.06 -2.58
N THR A 101 -0.86 -23.60 -3.72
CA THR A 101 0.26 -23.14 -4.53
C THR A 101 -0.27 -22.56 -5.83
N TYR A 102 0.05 -21.32 -6.10
CA TYR A 102 -0.53 -20.54 -7.20
C TYR A 102 0.57 -20.07 -8.14
N PRO A 103 0.85 -20.84 -9.22
CA PRO A 103 1.82 -20.41 -10.23
C PRO A 103 1.22 -19.35 -11.17
N TYR A 104 2.07 -18.47 -11.62
CA TYR A 104 1.72 -17.44 -12.61
C TYR A 104 2.89 -17.20 -13.56
N THR A 105 2.56 -16.61 -14.70
CA THR A 105 3.52 -16.24 -15.74
C THR A 105 3.23 -14.86 -16.28
N CYS A 106 4.19 -14.27 -16.99
CA CYS A 106 3.94 -13.16 -17.88
C CYS A 106 3.56 -13.71 -19.26
N THR A 107 2.41 -13.30 -19.81
CA THR A 107 1.98 -13.78 -21.14
C THR A 107 2.72 -13.11 -22.29
N ILE A 108 3.34 -11.96 -22.02
CA ILE A 108 4.16 -11.21 -23.02
C ILE A 108 5.54 -11.85 -23.12
N HIS A 109 6.08 -12.34 -21.99
CA HIS A 109 7.39 -12.99 -21.89
C HIS A 109 7.23 -14.32 -21.16
N PRO A 110 6.81 -15.40 -21.85
CA PRO A 110 6.37 -16.65 -21.23
C PRO A 110 7.44 -17.40 -20.41
N TYR A 111 8.70 -17.03 -20.52
CA TYR A 111 9.77 -17.58 -19.68
C TYR A 111 9.81 -16.97 -18.27
N MET A 112 9.04 -15.91 -18.00
CA MET A 112 8.93 -15.31 -16.69
C MET A 112 7.89 -16.07 -15.86
N HIS A 113 8.33 -16.71 -14.78
CA HIS A 113 7.49 -17.49 -13.88
C HIS A 113 7.62 -17.02 -12.45
N GLY A 114 6.53 -17.12 -11.71
CA GLY A 114 6.51 -16.94 -10.27
C GLY A 114 5.47 -17.83 -9.63
N THR A 115 5.54 -17.91 -8.30
CA THR A 115 4.63 -18.72 -7.50
C THR A 115 4.32 -18.03 -6.19
N VAL A 116 3.05 -18.05 -5.79
CA VAL A 116 2.64 -17.68 -4.43
C VAL A 116 2.20 -18.93 -3.70
N VAL A 117 2.82 -19.20 -2.55
CA VAL A 117 2.45 -20.30 -1.66
C VAL A 117 1.67 -19.73 -0.49
N VAL A 118 0.43 -20.18 -0.34
CA VAL A 118 -0.50 -19.70 0.68
C VAL A 118 -0.69 -20.80 1.72
N SER A 119 -0.41 -20.49 2.97
CA SER A 119 -0.60 -21.38 4.12
C SER A 119 -1.62 -20.82 5.11
N ARG A 120 -2.14 -21.70 5.97
CA ARG A 120 -3.04 -21.35 7.08
C ARG A 120 -2.35 -20.58 8.18
#